data_7fbc8cac161eccc87ed71034950c6796
#
_entry.id   7fbc8cac161eccc87ed71034950c6796
#
_cell.length_a   1.000
_cell.length_b   1.000
_cell.length_c   1.000
_cell.angle_alpha   90.00
_cell.angle_beta   90.00
_cell.angle_gamma   90.00
#
_symmetry.space_group_name_H-M   'P 1'
#
loop_
_entity.id
_entity.type
_entity.pdbx_description
1 polymer ?
#
loop_
_entity_poly.entity_id
_entity_poly.type
_entity_poly.pdbx_seq_one_letter_code
_entity_poly.pdbx_strand_id
1 'polypeptide(L)'
;FLNRAGSLNYIYRFISDYLQTYDTLYLPVPQKIAFFPGTFDPFSLSHKGIVQEIRNMGFHVYLALDEFSWSKKAQPWKVRRQIMQMSVADEENIYLFPGEIPVNIANNDDLAALKALFPDKELYLVVGSDVIMNASSYKKEPQEGTIHQYNHIVFRRVQGELEAEIRKAEQETEQKIRQAIKGDLIYLTLPTYLDS
;
A
#
# COMPACT_ATOMS: atom_id res chain seq x y z
N PHE A 1 4.83 -20.03 21.12
CA PHE A 1 5.04 -19.25 22.37
C PHE A 1 6.49 -18.81 22.54
N LEU A 2 7.45 -19.71 22.48
CA LEU A 2 8.88 -19.40 22.68
C LEU A 2 9.42 -18.36 21.67
N ASN A 3 8.99 -18.43 20.41
CA ASN A 3 9.38 -17.46 19.39
C ASN A 3 8.85 -16.05 19.68
N ARG A 4 7.63 -15.95 20.21
CA ARG A 4 7.05 -14.67 20.62
C ARG A 4 7.76 -14.09 21.85
N ALA A 5 8.08 -14.92 22.80
CA ALA A 5 8.83 -14.50 24.00
C ALA A 5 10.24 -13.98 23.61
N GLY A 6 10.92 -14.65 22.68
CA GLY A 6 12.21 -14.22 22.15
C GLY A 6 12.13 -12.85 21.46
N SER A 7 11.10 -12.64 20.63
CA SER A 7 10.87 -11.37 19.95
C SER A 7 10.56 -10.24 20.92
N LEU A 8 9.74 -10.49 21.95
CA LEU A 8 9.43 -9.51 22.98
C LEU A 8 10.68 -9.12 23.80
N ASN A 9 11.51 -10.10 24.15
CA ASN A 9 12.79 -9.84 24.82
C ASN A 9 13.73 -8.98 23.97
N TYR A 10 13.80 -9.23 22.68
CA TYR A 10 14.60 -8.43 21.76
C TYR A 10 14.12 -6.98 21.70
N ILE A 11 12.82 -6.77 21.56
CA ILE A 11 12.21 -5.44 21.54
C ILE A 11 12.43 -4.72 22.87
N TYR A 12 12.25 -5.42 24.00
CA TYR A 12 12.48 -4.86 25.32
C TYR A 12 13.93 -4.38 25.51
N ARG A 13 14.90 -5.21 25.13
CA ARG A 13 16.31 -4.84 25.19
C ARG A 13 16.63 -3.65 24.31
N PHE A 14 16.15 -3.64 23.09
CA PHE A 14 16.34 -2.51 22.16
C PHE A 14 15.82 -1.21 22.76
N ILE A 15 14.59 -1.21 23.29
CA ILE A 15 14.00 -0.02 23.91
C ILE A 15 14.78 0.40 25.16
N SER A 16 15.17 -0.56 26.00
CA SER A 16 15.94 -0.31 27.22
C SER A 16 17.30 0.33 26.91
N ASP A 17 18.05 -0.24 25.97
CA ASP A 17 19.36 0.29 25.57
C ASP A 17 19.23 1.67 24.92
N TYR A 18 18.20 1.88 24.11
CA TYR A 18 17.92 3.17 23.49
C TYR A 18 17.62 4.25 24.55
N LEU A 19 16.77 3.94 25.53
CA LEU A 19 16.43 4.86 26.62
C LEU A 19 17.62 5.18 27.51
N GLN A 20 18.54 4.19 27.76
CA GLN A 20 19.77 4.43 28.51
C GLN A 20 20.72 5.38 27.77
N THR A 21 20.71 5.35 26.45
CA THR A 21 21.58 6.19 25.61
C THR A 21 21.06 7.60 25.44
N TYR A 22 19.75 7.74 25.21
CA TYR A 22 19.13 9.00 24.76
C TYR A 22 18.12 9.60 25.75
N ASP A 23 17.93 8.99 26.91
CA ASP A 23 16.98 9.41 27.95
C ASP A 23 15.50 9.42 27.54
N THR A 24 15.22 9.40 26.26
CA THR A 24 13.85 9.41 25.73
C THR A 24 13.74 8.60 24.44
N LEU A 25 12.62 7.94 24.27
CA LEU A 25 12.32 7.22 23.04
C LEU A 25 11.65 8.19 22.04
N TYR A 26 12.40 8.57 21.03
CA TYR A 26 11.87 9.35 19.92
C TYR A 26 11.33 8.41 18.83
N LEU A 27 10.02 8.41 18.68
CA LEU A 27 9.35 7.73 17.58
C LEU A 27 8.93 8.79 16.56
N PRO A 28 9.39 8.70 15.31
CA PRO A 28 8.96 9.64 14.27
C PRO A 28 7.46 9.50 14.06
N VAL A 29 6.77 10.63 14.07
CA VAL A 29 5.32 10.68 13.80
C VAL A 29 5.13 10.89 12.30
N PRO A 30 4.60 9.90 11.57
CA PRO A 30 4.39 10.04 10.15
C PRO A 30 3.34 11.11 9.86
N GLN A 31 3.55 11.94 8.84
CA GLN A 31 2.55 12.87 8.33
C GLN A 31 1.79 12.31 7.14
N LYS A 32 2.44 11.46 6.35
CA LYS A 32 1.91 10.87 5.14
C LYS A 32 1.79 9.36 5.30
N ILE A 33 0.60 8.84 5.07
CA ILE A 33 0.26 7.43 5.16
C ILE A 33 -0.12 6.91 3.78
N ALA A 34 0.49 5.81 3.36
CA ALA A 34 0.13 5.09 2.16
C ALA A 34 -0.51 3.74 2.55
N PHE A 35 -1.76 3.55 2.21
CA PHE A 35 -2.49 2.30 2.43
C PHE A 35 -2.52 1.51 1.13
N PHE A 36 -1.90 0.33 1.13
CA PHE A 36 -1.76 -0.50 -0.05
C PHE A 36 -2.50 -1.84 0.12
N PRO A 37 -3.75 -1.92 -0.32
CA PRO A 37 -4.49 -3.17 -0.35
C PRO A 37 -4.12 -3.99 -1.58
N GLY A 38 -4.03 -5.29 -1.43
CA GLY A 38 -3.76 -6.19 -2.54
C GLY A 38 -3.92 -7.65 -2.17
N THR A 39 -4.10 -8.50 -3.17
CA THR A 39 -4.17 -9.95 -2.99
C THR A 39 -2.82 -10.51 -2.55
N PHE A 40 -1.72 -9.96 -3.08
CA PHE A 40 -0.33 -10.36 -2.80
C PHE A 40 -0.14 -11.88 -2.80
N ASP A 41 -0.35 -12.49 -3.94
CA ASP A 41 -0.26 -13.95 -4.14
C ASP A 41 0.77 -14.34 -5.21
N PRO A 42 2.07 -14.33 -4.87
CA PRO A 42 2.67 -13.83 -3.63
C PRO A 42 2.97 -12.33 -3.66
N PHE A 43 3.40 -11.78 -2.53
CA PHE A 43 4.06 -10.47 -2.48
C PHE A 43 5.42 -10.58 -3.19
N SER A 44 5.53 -9.99 -4.35
CA SER A 44 6.69 -10.10 -5.25
C SER A 44 7.73 -9.02 -5.05
N LEU A 45 8.89 -9.17 -5.69
CA LEU A 45 9.92 -8.12 -5.74
C LEU A 45 9.42 -6.83 -6.37
N SER A 46 8.51 -6.90 -7.34
CA SER A 46 7.85 -5.72 -7.89
C SER A 46 7.04 -4.99 -6.83
N HIS A 47 6.27 -5.70 -6.01
CA HIS A 47 5.54 -5.08 -4.91
C HIS A 47 6.52 -4.45 -3.91
N LYS A 48 7.62 -5.14 -3.58
CA LYS A 48 8.66 -4.60 -2.70
C LYS A 48 9.25 -3.31 -3.28
N GLY A 49 9.57 -3.29 -4.55
CA GLY A 49 10.08 -2.09 -5.25
C GLY A 49 9.10 -0.91 -5.18
N ILE A 50 7.80 -1.16 -5.39
CA ILE A 50 6.75 -0.13 -5.28
C ILE A 50 6.73 0.48 -3.87
N VAL A 51 6.68 -0.35 -2.84
CA VAL A 51 6.58 0.15 -1.47
C VAL A 51 7.85 0.86 -1.01
N GLN A 52 9.02 0.44 -1.48
CA GLN A 52 10.29 1.13 -1.22
C GLN A 52 10.30 2.53 -1.84
N GLU A 53 9.83 2.68 -3.09
CA GLU A 53 9.71 3.99 -3.74
C GLU A 53 8.74 4.90 -2.99
N ILE A 54 7.59 4.40 -2.59
CA ILE A 54 6.61 5.16 -1.81
C ILE A 54 7.20 5.59 -0.47
N ARG A 55 7.86 4.69 0.25
CA ARG A 55 8.55 5.02 1.49
C ARG A 55 9.61 6.10 1.30
N ASN A 56 10.39 6.02 0.23
CA ASN A 56 11.46 6.98 -0.08
C ASN A 56 10.92 8.39 -0.37
N MET A 57 9.63 8.50 -0.71
CA MET A 57 8.92 9.78 -0.81
C MET A 57 8.43 10.35 0.55
N GLY A 58 8.76 9.68 1.65
CA GLY A 58 8.41 10.12 3.00
C GLY A 58 7.11 9.55 3.56
N PHE A 59 6.57 8.49 2.96
CA PHE A 59 5.38 7.80 3.45
C PHE A 59 5.71 6.69 4.45
N HIS A 60 4.81 6.50 5.41
CA HIS A 60 4.69 5.22 6.11
C HIS A 60 3.69 4.34 5.34
N VAL A 61 4.12 3.16 4.94
CA VAL A 61 3.35 2.27 4.08
C VAL A 61 2.71 1.16 4.90
N TYR A 62 1.40 0.99 4.75
CA TYR A 62 0.63 -0.09 5.37
C TYR A 62 0.13 -1.04 4.30
N LEU A 63 0.60 -2.29 4.36
CA LEU A 63 0.21 -3.36 3.46
C LEU A 63 -0.99 -4.11 4.03
N ALA A 64 -2.07 -4.19 3.27
CA ALA A 64 -3.28 -4.91 3.66
C ALA A 64 -3.58 -6.04 2.68
N LEU A 65 -3.78 -7.25 3.20
CA LEU A 65 -4.26 -8.35 2.39
C LEU A 65 -5.75 -8.17 2.09
N ASP A 66 -6.06 -8.07 0.80
CA ASP A 66 -7.43 -7.98 0.33
C ASP A 66 -8.06 -9.38 0.25
N GLU A 67 -9.05 -9.64 1.11
CA GLU A 67 -9.86 -10.85 1.10
C GLU A 67 -11.04 -10.76 0.12
N PHE A 68 -11.33 -9.58 -0.38
CA PHE A 68 -12.45 -9.31 -1.29
C PHE A 68 -12.08 -9.51 -2.77
N SER A 69 -10.85 -9.93 -3.06
CA SER A 69 -10.45 -10.23 -4.42
C SER A 69 -11.09 -11.53 -4.92
N TRP A 70 -11.57 -11.50 -6.14
CA TRP A 70 -12.31 -12.58 -6.81
C TRP A 70 -11.45 -13.81 -7.16
N SER A 71 -10.19 -13.86 -6.74
CA SER A 71 -9.30 -14.97 -7.04
C SER A 71 -9.62 -16.19 -6.18
N LYS A 72 -10.49 -17.06 -6.68
CA LYS A 72 -10.80 -18.35 -6.06
C LYS A 72 -9.60 -19.32 -5.97
N LYS A 73 -8.44 -18.93 -6.50
CA LYS A 73 -7.22 -19.76 -6.56
C LYS A 73 -6.06 -19.20 -5.72
N ALA A 74 -6.29 -18.14 -4.96
CA ALA A 74 -5.23 -17.55 -4.15
C ALA A 74 -4.78 -18.52 -3.04
N GLN A 75 -3.50 -18.47 -2.69
CA GLN A 75 -2.95 -19.20 -1.55
C GLN A 75 -3.65 -18.80 -0.24
N PRO A 76 -3.66 -19.67 0.77
CA PRO A 76 -4.27 -19.35 2.05
C PRO A 76 -3.77 -18.03 2.62
N TRP A 77 -4.65 -17.25 3.22
CA TRP A 77 -4.35 -15.93 3.79
C TRP A 77 -3.12 -15.93 4.71
N LYS A 78 -2.99 -16.96 5.57
CA LYS A 78 -1.85 -17.07 6.48
C LYS A 78 -0.51 -17.19 5.74
N VAL A 79 -0.48 -17.93 4.65
CA VAL A 79 0.73 -18.12 3.83
C VAL A 79 1.11 -16.80 3.16
N ARG A 80 0.15 -16.13 2.52
CA ARG A 80 0.37 -14.84 1.86
C ARG A 80 0.86 -13.78 2.86
N ARG A 81 0.25 -13.71 4.03
CA ARG A 81 0.67 -12.80 5.10
C ARG A 81 2.08 -13.10 5.59
N GLN A 82 2.43 -14.36 5.78
CA GLN A 82 3.77 -14.77 6.21
C GLN A 82 4.84 -14.38 5.19
N ILE A 83 4.59 -14.63 3.91
CA ILE A 83 5.51 -14.23 2.83
C ILE A 83 5.70 -12.70 2.83
N MET A 84 4.62 -11.95 2.92
CA MET A 84 4.65 -10.50 2.97
C MET A 84 5.43 -9.99 4.19
N GLN A 85 5.18 -10.55 5.36
CA GLN A 85 5.88 -10.21 6.59
C GLN A 85 7.40 -10.45 6.47
N MET A 86 7.79 -11.59 5.94
CA MET A 86 9.20 -11.92 5.71
C MET A 86 9.85 -10.98 4.69
N SER A 87 9.12 -10.62 3.65
CA SER A 87 9.64 -9.78 2.56
C SER A 87 9.94 -8.35 3.00
N VAL A 88 9.27 -7.86 4.03
CA VAL A 88 9.44 -6.49 4.51
C VAL A 88 9.98 -6.40 5.94
N ALA A 89 10.44 -7.52 6.49
CA ALA A 89 10.92 -7.58 7.88
C ALA A 89 12.12 -6.67 8.17
N ASP A 90 12.91 -6.38 7.15
CA ASP A 90 14.11 -5.53 7.19
C ASP A 90 13.86 -4.09 6.71
N GLU A 91 12.62 -3.76 6.38
CA GLU A 91 12.27 -2.45 5.82
C GLU A 91 11.72 -1.50 6.88
N GLU A 92 12.31 -0.33 7.00
CA GLU A 92 11.80 0.72 7.87
C GLU A 92 10.54 1.37 7.28
N ASN A 93 9.59 1.72 8.14
CA ASN A 93 8.37 2.45 7.77
C ASN A 93 7.45 1.71 6.79
N ILE A 94 7.59 0.40 6.68
CA ILE A 94 6.69 -0.48 5.95
C ILE A 94 6.10 -1.48 6.93
N TYR A 95 4.77 -1.48 7.06
CA TYR A 95 4.04 -2.24 8.08
C TYR A 95 2.96 -3.10 7.45
N LEU A 96 2.61 -4.21 8.11
CA LEU A 96 1.43 -4.95 7.79
C LEU A 96 0.22 -4.36 8.54
N PHE A 97 -0.82 -4.05 7.79
CA PHE A 97 -2.09 -3.60 8.39
C PHE A 97 -2.72 -4.75 9.17
N PRO A 98 -3.33 -4.49 10.35
CA PRO A 98 -3.95 -5.53 11.16
C PRO A 98 -5.01 -6.33 10.38
N GLY A 99 -4.87 -7.66 10.36
CA GLY A 99 -5.79 -8.53 9.63
C GLY A 99 -7.19 -8.63 10.24
N GLU A 100 -7.33 -8.21 11.49
CA GLU A 100 -8.59 -8.16 12.23
C GLU A 100 -9.48 -6.97 11.81
N ILE A 101 -8.91 -6.01 11.09
CA ILE A 101 -9.64 -4.84 10.58
C ILE A 101 -9.82 -5.03 9.07
N PRO A 102 -10.96 -5.53 8.61
CA PRO A 102 -11.22 -5.67 7.19
C PRO A 102 -11.46 -4.28 6.57
N VAL A 103 -10.79 -4.00 5.46
CA VAL A 103 -10.97 -2.76 4.71
C VAL A 103 -11.23 -3.08 3.25
N ASN A 104 -12.44 -2.82 2.78
CA ASN A 104 -12.79 -2.85 1.38
C ASN A 104 -12.83 -1.43 0.83
N ILE A 105 -11.84 -1.07 0.02
CA ILE A 105 -11.76 0.29 -0.55
C ILE A 105 -12.91 0.62 -1.51
N ALA A 106 -13.70 -0.36 -1.95
CA ALA A 106 -14.92 -0.13 -2.71
C ALA A 106 -16.11 0.29 -1.83
N ASN A 107 -15.99 0.20 -0.50
CA ASN A 107 -17.01 0.56 0.47
C ASN A 107 -16.69 1.91 1.13
N ASN A 108 -17.61 2.86 1.04
CA ASN A 108 -17.41 4.21 1.55
C ASN A 108 -17.28 4.25 3.09
N ASP A 109 -17.99 3.38 3.81
CA ASP A 109 -17.91 3.32 5.27
C ASP A 109 -16.55 2.79 5.73
N ASP A 110 -16.01 1.79 5.03
CA ASP A 110 -14.67 1.27 5.29
C ASP A 110 -13.59 2.32 5.01
N LEU A 111 -13.74 3.11 3.95
CA LEU A 111 -12.84 4.23 3.65
C LEU A 111 -12.89 5.30 4.74
N ALA A 112 -14.08 5.65 5.22
CA ALA A 112 -14.24 6.61 6.31
C ALA A 112 -13.62 6.09 7.61
N ALA A 113 -13.82 4.81 7.93
CA ALA A 113 -13.21 4.16 9.09
C ALA A 113 -11.67 4.12 8.98
N LEU A 114 -11.13 3.82 7.79
CA LEU A 114 -9.69 3.85 7.54
C LEU A 114 -9.12 5.25 7.75
N LYS A 115 -9.77 6.27 7.22
CA LYS A 115 -9.34 7.66 7.40
C LYS A 115 -9.35 8.07 8.87
N ALA A 116 -10.34 7.61 9.64
CA ALA A 116 -10.44 7.89 11.06
C ALA A 116 -9.31 7.27 11.91
N LEU A 117 -8.66 6.22 11.42
CA LEU A 117 -7.49 5.62 12.09
C LEU A 117 -6.24 6.51 12.00
N PHE A 118 -6.20 7.44 11.07
CA PHE A 118 -5.05 8.34 10.84
C PHE A 118 -5.47 9.80 10.93
N PRO A 119 -5.94 10.25 12.12
CA PRO A 119 -6.37 11.63 12.30
C PRO A 119 -5.19 12.59 12.07
N ASP A 120 -5.46 13.71 11.42
CA ASP A 120 -4.47 14.76 11.11
C ASP A 120 -3.30 14.28 10.23
N LYS A 121 -3.49 13.18 9.49
CA LYS A 121 -2.52 12.64 8.53
C LYS A 121 -3.05 12.73 7.10
N GLU A 122 -2.15 12.84 6.16
CA GLU A 122 -2.45 12.71 4.74
C GLU A 122 -2.53 11.22 4.38
N LEU A 123 -3.71 10.73 4.08
CA LEU A 123 -3.95 9.35 3.66
C LEU A 123 -3.99 9.24 2.14
N TYR A 124 -3.16 8.36 1.59
CA TYR A 124 -3.11 8.00 0.18
C TYR A 124 -3.47 6.53 0.00
N LEU A 125 -4.32 6.24 -0.97
CA LEU A 125 -4.63 4.87 -1.39
C LEU A 125 -3.68 4.46 -2.52
N VAL A 126 -3.00 3.34 -2.35
CA VAL A 126 -2.08 2.80 -3.36
C VAL A 126 -2.81 1.77 -4.20
N VAL A 127 -2.94 2.04 -5.48
CA VAL A 127 -3.66 1.17 -6.42
C VAL A 127 -2.93 1.08 -7.76
N GLY A 128 -3.08 -0.05 -8.44
CA GLY A 128 -2.63 -0.18 -9.82
C GLY A 128 -3.51 0.61 -10.79
N SER A 129 -2.93 1.08 -11.88
CA SER A 129 -3.67 1.79 -12.92
C SER A 129 -4.81 0.96 -13.52
N ASP A 130 -4.61 -0.35 -13.64
CA ASP A 130 -5.61 -1.32 -14.09
C ASP A 130 -6.82 -1.41 -13.17
N VAL A 131 -6.64 -1.25 -11.87
CA VAL A 131 -7.73 -1.23 -10.88
C VAL A 131 -8.63 -0.02 -11.11
N ILE A 132 -8.06 1.16 -11.31
CA ILE A 132 -8.85 2.39 -11.57
C ILE A 132 -9.63 2.27 -12.88
N MET A 133 -9.01 1.69 -13.90
CA MET A 133 -9.64 1.55 -15.21
C MET A 133 -10.76 0.49 -15.26
N ASN A 134 -10.66 -0.55 -14.41
CA ASN A 134 -11.54 -1.73 -14.54
C ASN A 134 -12.50 -1.92 -13.36
N ALA A 135 -12.15 -1.49 -12.15
CA ALA A 135 -12.98 -1.73 -10.98
C ALA A 135 -14.28 -0.91 -11.01
N SER A 136 -15.37 -1.55 -10.64
CA SER A 136 -16.71 -0.94 -10.64
C SER A 136 -16.84 0.26 -9.71
N SER A 137 -16.08 0.27 -8.62
CA SER A 137 -16.06 1.40 -7.66
C SER A 137 -15.59 2.71 -8.30
N TYR A 138 -14.62 2.64 -9.22
CA TYR A 138 -14.11 3.82 -9.92
C TYR A 138 -14.98 4.22 -11.13
N LYS A 139 -15.86 3.35 -11.60
CA LYS A 139 -16.80 3.64 -12.70
C LYS A 139 -18.05 4.36 -12.23
N LYS A 140 -18.30 4.39 -10.93
CA LYS A 140 -19.40 5.16 -10.35
C LYS A 140 -19.12 6.65 -10.44
N GLU A 141 -20.17 7.46 -10.45
CA GLU A 141 -20.02 8.90 -10.40
C GLU A 141 -19.35 9.34 -9.09
N PRO A 142 -18.36 10.25 -9.17
CA PRO A 142 -17.73 10.79 -7.96
C PRO A 142 -18.75 11.56 -7.12
N GLN A 143 -18.84 11.20 -5.84
CA GLN A 143 -19.65 11.86 -4.84
C GLN A 143 -18.84 12.06 -3.56
N GLU A 144 -19.35 12.85 -2.62
CA GLU A 144 -18.73 13.00 -1.32
C GLU A 144 -18.61 11.62 -0.62
N GLY A 145 -17.43 11.33 -0.09
CA GLY A 145 -17.13 10.07 0.59
C GLY A 145 -16.77 8.89 -0.33
N THR A 146 -16.89 9.03 -1.66
CA THR A 146 -16.46 7.97 -2.59
C THR A 146 -14.93 7.92 -2.72
N ILE A 147 -14.43 6.78 -3.20
CA ILE A 147 -12.99 6.54 -3.41
C ILE A 147 -12.30 7.64 -4.25
N HIS A 148 -13.00 8.27 -5.17
CA HIS A 148 -12.47 9.34 -6.02
C HIS A 148 -11.99 10.57 -5.24
N GLN A 149 -12.54 10.82 -4.07
CA GLN A 149 -12.20 11.98 -3.24
C GLN A 149 -10.93 11.78 -2.42
N TYR A 150 -10.42 10.57 -2.36
CA TYR A 150 -9.21 10.24 -1.61
C TYR A 150 -7.95 10.53 -2.43
N ASN A 151 -6.85 10.82 -1.75
CA ASN A 151 -5.55 10.92 -2.39
C ASN A 151 -5.10 9.54 -2.86
N HIS A 152 -4.42 9.49 -3.98
CA HIS A 152 -3.99 8.24 -4.59
C HIS A 152 -2.51 8.26 -4.95
N ILE A 153 -1.89 7.10 -4.78
CA ILE A 153 -0.63 6.75 -5.43
C ILE A 153 -0.97 5.66 -6.43
N VAL A 154 -0.84 5.98 -7.70
CA VAL A 154 -1.14 5.05 -8.79
C VAL A 154 0.15 4.53 -9.36
N PHE A 155 0.32 3.22 -9.35
CA PHE A 155 1.48 2.59 -9.97
C PHE A 155 1.08 1.88 -11.24
N ARG A 156 2.04 1.83 -12.15
CA ARG A 156 1.92 1.17 -13.43
C ARG A 156 3.17 0.32 -13.68
N ARG A 157 2.94 -0.88 -14.16
CA ARG A 157 3.99 -1.78 -14.61
C ARG A 157 4.18 -1.62 -16.10
N VAL A 158 5.41 -1.40 -16.51
CA VAL A 158 5.79 -1.27 -17.92
C VAL A 158 6.59 -2.50 -18.32
N GLN A 159 6.12 -3.24 -19.34
CA GLN A 159 6.85 -4.38 -19.90
C GLN A 159 7.68 -3.93 -21.10
N GLY A 160 9.01 -4.01 -20.97
CA GLY A 160 9.95 -3.80 -22.04
C GLY A 160 10.07 -2.37 -22.58
N GLU A 161 10.78 -2.20 -23.69
CA GLU A 161 10.81 -0.96 -24.45
C GLU A 161 9.46 -0.77 -25.14
N LEU A 162 8.82 0.36 -24.82
CA LEU A 162 7.50 0.66 -25.35
C LEU A 162 7.59 1.21 -26.77
N GLU A 163 6.89 0.59 -27.69
CA GLU A 163 6.59 1.16 -28.99
C GLU A 163 5.81 2.48 -28.84
N ALA A 164 5.93 3.38 -29.81
CA ALA A 164 5.31 4.70 -29.74
C ALA A 164 3.79 4.67 -29.54
N GLU A 165 3.09 3.66 -30.09
CA GLU A 165 1.65 3.45 -29.95
C GLU A 165 1.27 3.10 -28.52
N ILE A 166 2.05 2.24 -27.85
CA ILE A 166 1.85 1.87 -26.47
C ILE A 166 2.06 3.08 -25.56
N ARG A 167 3.08 3.89 -25.78
CA ARG A 167 3.32 5.13 -25.03
C ARG A 167 2.15 6.10 -25.14
N LYS A 168 1.56 6.22 -26.31
CA LYS A 168 0.39 7.09 -26.52
C LYS A 168 -0.83 6.59 -25.76
N ALA A 169 -1.14 5.28 -25.86
CA ALA A 169 -2.24 4.67 -25.13
C ALA A 169 -2.10 4.84 -23.62
N GLU A 170 -0.88 4.83 -23.15
CA GLU A 170 -0.53 5.00 -21.75
C GLU A 170 -0.70 6.43 -21.24
N GLN A 171 -0.31 7.41 -22.04
CA GLN A 171 -0.55 8.81 -21.71
C GLN A 171 -2.05 9.11 -21.65
N GLU A 172 -2.83 8.52 -22.54
CA GLU A 172 -4.29 8.62 -22.50
C GLU A 172 -4.89 8.00 -21.24
N THR A 173 -4.37 6.85 -20.81
CA THR A 173 -4.75 6.19 -19.57
C THR A 173 -4.43 7.04 -18.36
N GLU A 174 -3.22 7.61 -18.29
CA GLU A 174 -2.82 8.51 -17.21
C GLU A 174 -3.72 9.74 -17.14
N GLN A 175 -4.05 10.34 -18.27
CA GLN A 175 -4.95 11.49 -18.32
C GLN A 175 -6.34 11.15 -17.81
N LYS A 176 -6.90 9.99 -18.19
CA LYS A 176 -8.20 9.53 -17.69
C LYS A 176 -8.18 9.33 -16.18
N ILE A 177 -7.11 8.75 -15.64
CA ILE A 177 -6.93 8.56 -14.19
C ILE A 177 -6.86 9.90 -13.48
N ARG A 178 -6.09 10.86 -14.01
CA ARG A 178 -5.97 12.21 -13.43
C ARG A 178 -7.31 12.97 -13.44
N GLN A 179 -8.18 12.70 -14.41
CA GLN A 179 -9.52 13.27 -14.45
C GLN A 179 -10.49 12.59 -13.48
N ALA A 180 -10.34 11.29 -13.26
CA ALA A 180 -11.20 10.51 -12.37
C ALA A 180 -10.94 10.78 -10.89
N ILE A 181 -9.69 10.98 -10.50
CA ILE A 181 -9.29 11.20 -9.10
C ILE A 181 -9.39 12.69 -8.76
N LYS A 182 -10.12 12.99 -7.70
CA LYS A 182 -10.37 14.36 -7.22
C LYS A 182 -9.43 14.78 -6.10
N GLY A 183 -8.84 13.81 -5.39
CA GLY A 183 -7.77 14.06 -4.42
C GLY A 183 -6.42 14.26 -5.09
N ASP A 184 -5.36 14.41 -4.29
CA ASP A 184 -4.00 14.46 -4.77
C ASP A 184 -3.60 13.14 -5.43
N LEU A 185 -2.85 13.23 -6.50
CA LEU A 185 -2.44 12.07 -7.29
C LEU A 185 -0.92 12.06 -7.49
N ILE A 186 -0.30 10.97 -7.10
CA ILE A 186 1.08 10.62 -7.44
C ILE A 186 1.03 9.45 -8.40
N TYR A 187 1.65 9.59 -9.56
CA TYR A 187 1.70 8.56 -10.59
C TYR A 187 3.11 7.99 -10.70
N LEU A 188 3.25 6.68 -10.44
CA LEU A 188 4.53 5.96 -10.47
C LEU A 188 4.57 5.03 -11.68
N THR A 189 5.61 5.15 -12.47
CA THR A 189 5.94 4.19 -13.53
C THR A 189 7.16 3.38 -13.12
N LEU A 190 7.01 2.07 -12.99
CA LEU A 190 8.06 1.17 -12.52
C LEU A 190 8.43 0.17 -13.60
N PRO A 191 9.71 -0.12 -13.78
CA PRO A 191 10.13 -1.13 -14.73
C PRO A 191 9.76 -2.55 -14.25
N THR A 192 9.34 -3.41 -15.19
CA THR A 192 8.87 -4.77 -14.89
C THR A 192 9.95 -5.83 -14.74
N TYR A 193 11.23 -5.47 -14.91
CA TYR A 193 12.32 -6.43 -14.70
C TYR A 193 12.45 -6.88 -13.24
N LEU A 194 11.66 -6.31 -12.33
CA LEU A 194 11.57 -6.74 -10.94
C LEU A 194 10.62 -7.95 -10.71
N ASP A 195 9.93 -8.42 -11.75
CA ASP A 195 8.96 -9.52 -11.65
C ASP A 195 9.56 -10.93 -11.86
N SER A 196 10.84 -11.04 -12.05
CA SER A 196 11.52 -12.34 -12.22
C SER A 196 12.08 -12.89 -10.91
#